data_ab93cb0f787298c8ac11631d72bef35d
#
_entry.id   ab93cb0f787298c8ac11631d72bef35d
#
_cell.length_a   1.000
_cell.length_b   1.000
_cell.length_c   1.000
_cell.angle_alpha   90.00
_cell.angle_beta   90.00
_cell.angle_gamma   90.00
#
_symmetry.space_group_name_H-M   'P 1'
#
loop_
_entity.id
_entity.type
_entity.pdbx_description
1 polymer ?
#
loop_
_entity_poly.entity_id
_entity_poly.type
_entity_poly.pdbx_seq_one_letter_code
_entity_poly.pdbx_strand_id
1 'polypeptide(L)'
;LHDSTIVPESLVACGSRHDTSPAEALRLVRSFDGPVLLDLDETLYLRNSTEDFIDTAWPGFAAYAVLRVVETVKPWRWIGGEATRDNWRIGTTMALFPWTMVLWRRRARALSAEFANADLVDEARSRAGPLAIVTAGFRPVVLPLAAELGLAGTPVVSARPFVPADRRTGKLHMALRDLGGPCVGASLVVTDSVDDLPLLDRAARGARTIWPAARYRPAFSAVYYPGRYLSSVKRPGTSYIRRNILQDDFLIWILCSLPLAGAPVLHLAGLFLLLVSFWAVYEQGYVDNDLVGARHEDNPRLSAGFHRSELARRTAAPWLWAAICGLGGIALTLPPGGSFVQGAALWSAALAATYIVFLVFNRVDKATRVWPFAALQFARGAAFAAVLPAVPVAVAAIGAYVVEKWIPYFVYRLPGQPVAPSRSGGGAAAVLEPWTLPLHTIRLVFFAILAALVAGISGVQALLAWPTLALFGLMAFRARKELSALAGQASWIARRR
;
A
#
# COMPACT_ATOMS: atom_id res chain seq x y z
N LEU A 1 -10.73 -4.07 -6.53
CA LEU A 1 -9.58 -4.97 -6.50
C LEU A 1 -9.36 -5.36 -5.05
N HIS A 2 -9.94 -6.48 -4.66
CA HIS A 2 -9.82 -7.07 -3.33
C HIS A 2 -8.40 -7.61 -3.17
N ASP A 3 -7.64 -6.99 -2.29
CA ASP A 3 -6.45 -7.57 -1.70
C ASP A 3 -6.94 -8.48 -0.55
N SER A 4 -7.30 -9.71 -0.93
CA SER A 4 -7.75 -10.74 0.00
C SER A 4 -6.55 -11.54 0.49
N THR A 5 -5.82 -10.97 1.44
CA THR A 5 -4.92 -11.72 2.32
C THR A 5 -5.06 -11.23 3.77
N ILE A 6 -6.31 -11.06 4.19
CA ILE A 6 -6.67 -11.22 5.58
C ILE A 6 -7.06 -12.69 5.68
N VAL A 7 -6.16 -13.53 6.18
CA VAL A 7 -6.55 -14.83 6.69
C VAL A 7 -7.54 -14.56 7.82
N PRO A 8 -8.80 -14.95 7.70
CA PRO A 8 -9.76 -14.73 8.78
C PRO A 8 -9.27 -15.53 9.99
N GLU A 9 -9.27 -14.91 11.18
CA GLU A 9 -9.03 -15.60 12.46
C GLU A 9 -9.95 -16.81 12.67
N SER A 10 -11.00 -16.96 11.89
CA SER A 10 -11.92 -18.09 11.91
C SER A 10 -11.37 -19.39 11.29
N LEU A 11 -10.20 -19.39 10.64
CA LEU A 11 -9.54 -20.62 10.15
C LEU A 11 -8.60 -21.26 11.18
N VAL A 12 -8.45 -20.70 12.37
CA VAL A 12 -7.64 -21.26 13.46
C VAL A 12 -8.34 -22.43 14.18
N ALA A 13 -9.56 -22.77 13.86
CA ALA A 13 -10.39 -23.69 14.63
C ALA A 13 -10.76 -25.00 13.91
N CYS A 14 -9.87 -25.54 13.05
CA CYS A 14 -9.98 -26.97 12.70
C CYS A 14 -8.64 -27.64 13.02
N GLY A 15 -8.50 -28.14 14.25
CA GLY A 15 -7.32 -28.88 14.70
C GLY A 15 -7.11 -30.07 13.79
N SER A 16 -5.98 -30.09 13.07
CA SER A 16 -5.54 -31.27 12.32
C SER A 16 -5.01 -32.29 13.33
N ARG A 17 -5.19 -33.59 13.03
CA ARG A 17 -4.56 -34.67 13.82
C ARG A 17 -3.03 -34.58 13.90
N HIS A 18 -2.42 -33.71 13.09
CA HIS A 18 -0.98 -33.46 13.01
C HIS A 18 -0.55 -32.17 13.72
N ASP A 19 -1.48 -31.40 14.30
CA ASP A 19 -1.14 -30.14 14.98
C ASP A 19 -0.30 -30.41 16.21
N THR A 20 0.84 -29.74 16.29
CA THR A 20 1.90 -30.01 17.26
C THR A 20 2.49 -28.70 17.77
N SER A 21 2.79 -28.60 19.04
CA SER A 21 3.48 -27.45 19.61
C SER A 21 4.95 -27.39 19.18
N PRO A 22 5.59 -26.20 19.15
CA PRO A 22 7.03 -26.08 18.86
C PRO A 22 7.91 -26.96 19.72
N ALA A 23 7.63 -27.04 21.04
CA ALA A 23 8.40 -27.85 21.97
C ALA A 23 8.25 -29.35 21.70
N GLU A 24 7.08 -29.79 21.26
CA GLU A 24 6.84 -31.20 20.89
C GLU A 24 7.50 -31.52 19.54
N ALA A 25 7.43 -30.65 18.57
CA ALA A 25 8.09 -30.80 17.28
C ALA A 25 9.62 -30.97 17.47
N LEU A 26 10.26 -30.14 18.30
CA LEU A 26 11.67 -30.25 18.64
C LEU A 26 11.99 -31.61 19.29
N ARG A 27 11.17 -32.08 20.26
CA ARG A 27 11.32 -33.38 20.87
C ARG A 27 11.22 -34.52 19.87
N LEU A 28 10.23 -34.44 18.96
CA LEU A 28 10.06 -35.42 17.89
C LEU A 28 11.28 -35.46 16.96
N VAL A 29 11.79 -34.33 16.52
CA VAL A 29 13.00 -34.27 15.67
C VAL A 29 14.19 -34.89 16.37
N ARG A 30 14.37 -34.65 17.67
CA ARG A 30 15.47 -35.23 18.46
C ARG A 30 15.37 -36.74 18.64
N SER A 31 14.17 -37.25 18.93
CA SER A 31 13.97 -38.65 19.37
C SER A 31 13.53 -39.61 18.26
N PHE A 32 13.24 -39.12 17.06
CA PHE A 32 12.74 -39.98 15.99
C PHE A 32 13.89 -40.74 15.30
N ASP A 33 13.84 -42.07 15.27
CA ASP A 33 14.92 -42.91 14.72
C ASP A 33 14.94 -43.01 13.19
N GLY A 34 13.81 -42.68 12.51
CA GLY A 34 13.67 -42.73 11.05
C GLY A 34 14.15 -41.46 10.34
N PRO A 35 13.96 -41.36 9.03
CA PRO A 35 14.22 -40.14 8.26
C PRO A 35 13.40 -38.96 8.75
N VAL A 36 13.98 -37.76 8.78
CA VAL A 36 13.26 -36.51 9.11
C VAL A 36 13.21 -35.61 7.89
N LEU A 37 12.02 -35.17 7.53
CA LEU A 37 11.74 -34.26 6.43
C LEU A 37 11.28 -32.91 7.00
N LEU A 38 12.07 -31.88 6.81
CA LEU A 38 11.79 -30.55 7.32
C LEU A 38 11.38 -29.61 6.18
N ASP A 39 10.31 -28.86 6.37
CA ASP A 39 10.02 -27.74 5.51
C ASP A 39 11.02 -26.61 5.72
N LEU A 40 11.17 -25.73 4.71
CA LEU A 40 12.07 -24.59 4.80
C LEU A 40 11.34 -23.32 5.22
N ASP A 41 10.37 -22.87 4.40
CA ASP A 41 9.71 -21.59 4.57
C ASP A 41 8.80 -21.63 5.80
N GLU A 42 8.87 -20.59 6.62
CA GLU A 42 8.15 -20.44 7.90
C GLU A 42 8.37 -21.61 8.90
N THR A 43 9.32 -22.49 8.61
CA THR A 43 9.71 -23.65 9.47
C THR A 43 11.19 -23.57 9.86
N LEU A 44 12.15 -23.93 9.01
CA LEU A 44 13.59 -23.76 9.25
C LEU A 44 14.05 -22.31 9.09
N TYR A 45 13.48 -21.64 8.13
CA TYR A 45 13.62 -20.23 7.86
C TYR A 45 12.30 -19.52 8.17
N LEU A 46 12.29 -18.63 9.17
CA LEU A 46 11.08 -18.03 9.74
C LEU A 46 10.41 -16.97 8.83
N ARG A 47 10.75 -16.97 7.55
CA ARG A 47 10.17 -16.12 6.50
C ARG A 47 9.92 -16.95 5.24
N ASN A 48 9.49 -16.29 4.15
CA ASN A 48 9.27 -16.94 2.87
C ASN A 48 10.44 -16.66 1.91
N SER A 49 11.16 -17.71 1.52
CA SER A 49 12.36 -17.62 0.68
C SER A 49 12.07 -17.06 -0.71
N THR A 50 10.92 -17.40 -1.30
CA THR A 50 10.49 -16.90 -2.61
C THR A 50 10.24 -15.39 -2.58
N GLU A 51 9.54 -14.90 -1.56
CA GLU A 51 9.28 -13.47 -1.40
C GLU A 51 10.57 -12.67 -1.14
N ASP A 52 11.46 -13.18 -0.31
CA ASP A 52 12.72 -12.52 -0.01
C ASP A 52 13.71 -12.53 -1.20
N PHE A 53 13.69 -13.59 -2.02
CA PHE A 53 14.42 -13.59 -3.29
C PHE A 53 13.91 -12.51 -4.24
N ILE A 54 12.60 -12.46 -4.46
CA ILE A 54 11.97 -11.45 -5.32
C ILE A 54 12.27 -10.03 -4.80
N ASP A 55 12.21 -9.82 -3.47
CA ASP A 55 12.52 -8.53 -2.82
C ASP A 55 14.00 -8.11 -2.99
N THR A 56 14.87 -9.05 -3.36
CA THR A 56 16.29 -8.79 -3.65
C THR A 56 16.51 -8.19 -5.03
N ALA A 57 15.52 -8.26 -5.92
CA ALA A 57 15.64 -7.75 -7.29
C ALA A 57 15.89 -6.24 -7.30
N TRP A 58 16.87 -5.82 -8.10
CA TRP A 58 17.27 -4.42 -8.20
C TRP A 58 17.30 -3.96 -9.67
N PRO A 59 16.85 -2.73 -10.00
CA PRO A 59 16.24 -1.73 -9.12
C PRO A 59 14.85 -2.17 -8.60
N GLY A 60 14.63 -2.07 -7.28
CA GLY A 60 13.42 -2.62 -6.64
C GLY A 60 12.11 -2.07 -7.19
N PHE A 61 12.03 -0.76 -7.53
CA PHE A 61 10.84 -0.19 -8.13
C PHE A 61 10.56 -0.74 -9.54
N ALA A 62 11.59 -0.93 -10.37
CA ALA A 62 11.42 -1.50 -11.71
C ALA A 62 10.96 -2.96 -11.63
N ALA A 63 11.56 -3.75 -10.73
CA ALA A 63 11.16 -5.13 -10.49
C ALA A 63 9.71 -5.22 -9.97
N TYR A 64 9.35 -4.34 -9.03
CA TYR A 64 7.97 -4.21 -8.56
C TYR A 64 7.00 -3.90 -9.70
N ALA A 65 7.30 -2.91 -10.55
CA ALA A 65 6.44 -2.52 -11.66
C ALA A 65 6.23 -3.68 -12.65
N VAL A 66 7.31 -4.37 -13.04
CA VAL A 66 7.24 -5.54 -13.91
C VAL A 66 6.38 -6.65 -13.30
N LEU A 67 6.60 -6.98 -12.04
CA LEU A 67 5.81 -8.04 -11.39
C LEU A 67 4.35 -7.65 -11.17
N ARG A 68 4.05 -6.35 -10.99
CA ARG A 68 2.66 -5.87 -10.98
C ARG A 68 1.97 -6.05 -12.33
N VAL A 69 2.68 -5.88 -13.43
CA VAL A 69 2.14 -6.22 -14.77
C VAL A 69 1.84 -7.73 -14.85
N VAL A 70 2.79 -8.58 -14.46
CA VAL A 70 2.59 -10.04 -14.43
C VAL A 70 1.40 -10.43 -13.56
N GLU A 71 1.25 -9.84 -12.37
CA GLU A 71 0.12 -10.08 -11.48
C GLU A 71 -1.21 -9.53 -11.99
N THR A 72 -1.21 -8.50 -12.81
CA THR A 72 -2.42 -7.95 -13.45
C THR A 72 -2.86 -8.82 -14.62
N VAL A 73 -1.91 -9.23 -15.46
CA VAL A 73 -2.15 -10.09 -16.63
C VAL A 73 -2.52 -11.51 -16.20
N LYS A 74 -1.94 -12.02 -15.10
CA LYS A 74 -2.17 -13.35 -14.53
C LYS A 74 -1.94 -14.48 -15.55
N PRO A 75 -0.75 -14.57 -16.17
CA PRO A 75 -0.48 -15.53 -17.24
C PRO A 75 -0.67 -16.98 -16.79
N TRP A 76 -0.53 -17.28 -15.50
CA TRP A 76 -0.79 -18.60 -14.93
C TRP A 76 -2.23 -19.07 -15.11
N ARG A 77 -3.22 -18.16 -15.27
CA ARG A 77 -4.62 -18.55 -15.55
C ARG A 77 -4.77 -19.22 -16.89
N TRP A 78 -3.90 -18.89 -17.83
CA TRP A 78 -3.89 -19.49 -19.17
C TRP A 78 -2.96 -20.70 -19.26
N ILE A 79 -1.83 -20.65 -18.52
CA ILE A 79 -0.77 -21.66 -18.59
C ILE A 79 -0.37 -22.08 -17.18
N GLY A 80 -0.80 -23.24 -16.72
CA GLY A 80 -0.32 -23.89 -15.51
C GLY A 80 -1.22 -23.82 -14.28
N GLY A 81 -2.17 -22.89 -14.21
CA GLY A 81 -3.08 -22.72 -13.06
C GLY A 81 -2.47 -21.93 -11.90
N GLU A 82 -3.28 -21.62 -10.90
CA GLU A 82 -2.90 -20.77 -9.76
C GLU A 82 -1.67 -21.28 -8.98
N ALA A 83 -1.48 -22.59 -8.88
CA ALA A 83 -0.30 -23.17 -8.25
C ALA A 83 1.03 -22.76 -8.89
N THR A 84 1.01 -22.31 -10.17
CA THR A 84 2.21 -21.90 -10.89
C THR A 84 2.47 -20.38 -10.86
N ARG A 85 1.70 -19.61 -10.09
CA ARG A 85 1.88 -18.16 -9.95
C ARG A 85 3.32 -17.80 -9.63
N ASP A 86 3.91 -18.48 -8.67
CA ASP A 86 5.29 -18.19 -8.24
C ASP A 86 6.34 -18.62 -9.28
N ASN A 87 6.06 -19.62 -10.13
CA ASN A 87 6.94 -19.94 -11.26
C ASN A 87 7.04 -18.72 -12.21
N TRP A 88 5.91 -18.06 -12.50
CA TRP A 88 5.88 -16.86 -13.33
C TRP A 88 6.63 -15.70 -12.68
N ARG A 89 6.41 -15.47 -11.37
CA ARG A 89 7.09 -14.39 -10.63
C ARG A 89 8.60 -14.60 -10.58
N ILE A 90 9.05 -15.79 -10.20
CA ILE A 90 10.47 -16.17 -10.13
C ILE A 90 11.09 -16.17 -11.53
N GLY A 91 10.43 -16.79 -12.52
CA GLY A 91 10.91 -16.84 -13.88
C GLY A 91 11.10 -15.45 -14.48
N THR A 92 10.13 -14.55 -14.29
CA THR A 92 10.23 -13.15 -14.71
C THR A 92 11.37 -12.43 -14.00
N THR A 93 11.52 -12.64 -12.69
CA THR A 93 12.61 -12.04 -11.91
C THR A 93 13.97 -12.50 -12.41
N MET A 94 14.15 -13.81 -12.63
CA MET A 94 15.41 -14.37 -13.13
C MET A 94 15.72 -13.93 -14.57
N ALA A 95 14.70 -13.81 -15.42
CA ALA A 95 14.88 -13.45 -16.82
C ALA A 95 15.21 -11.96 -17.02
N LEU A 96 14.51 -11.07 -16.33
CA LEU A 96 14.65 -9.62 -16.51
C LEU A 96 15.66 -8.98 -15.55
N PHE A 97 15.94 -9.63 -14.41
CA PHE A 97 16.88 -9.17 -13.39
C PHE A 97 17.87 -10.28 -13.01
N PRO A 98 18.66 -10.83 -13.96
CA PRO A 98 19.48 -12.05 -13.74
C PRO A 98 20.54 -11.86 -12.65
N TRP A 99 21.02 -10.65 -12.41
CA TRP A 99 21.96 -10.33 -11.33
C TRP A 99 21.35 -10.55 -9.93
N THR A 100 20.03 -10.68 -9.81
CA THR A 100 19.34 -11.01 -8.54
C THR A 100 19.89 -12.29 -7.95
N MET A 101 20.27 -13.28 -8.76
CA MET A 101 20.89 -14.53 -8.31
C MET A 101 22.20 -14.33 -7.55
N VAL A 102 23.01 -13.35 -8.00
CA VAL A 102 24.29 -13.00 -7.34
C VAL A 102 24.04 -12.24 -6.04
N LEU A 103 23.11 -11.28 -6.10
CA LEU A 103 22.72 -10.48 -4.94
C LEU A 103 22.09 -11.36 -3.85
N TRP A 104 21.29 -12.36 -4.27
CA TRP A 104 20.63 -13.29 -3.38
C TRP A 104 21.61 -14.09 -2.51
N ARG A 105 22.69 -14.61 -3.08
CA ARG A 105 23.70 -15.35 -2.34
C ARG A 105 24.29 -14.55 -1.18
N ARG A 106 24.48 -13.24 -1.37
CA ARG A 106 24.96 -12.33 -0.30
C ARG A 106 23.88 -12.05 0.73
N ARG A 107 22.64 -11.84 0.25
CA ARG A 107 21.51 -11.51 1.11
C ARG A 107 21.03 -12.71 1.93
N ALA A 108 21.07 -13.90 1.36
CA ALA A 108 20.73 -15.17 2.04
C ALA A 108 21.52 -15.35 3.32
N ARG A 109 22.83 -14.99 3.35
CA ARG A 109 23.66 -15.04 4.55
C ARG A 109 23.12 -14.14 5.67
N ALA A 110 22.80 -12.90 5.37
CA ALA A 110 22.27 -11.96 6.35
C ALA A 110 20.89 -12.39 6.86
N LEU A 111 20.02 -12.83 5.92
CA LEU A 111 18.66 -13.22 6.24
C LEU A 111 18.62 -14.55 7.04
N SER A 112 19.45 -15.53 6.71
CA SER A 112 19.53 -16.76 7.50
C SER A 112 20.06 -16.50 8.91
N ALA A 113 21.03 -15.60 9.09
CA ALA A 113 21.49 -15.23 10.43
C ALA A 113 20.41 -14.55 11.27
N GLU A 114 19.51 -13.77 10.64
CA GLU A 114 18.46 -13.00 11.32
C GLU A 114 17.18 -13.82 11.54
N PHE A 115 16.84 -14.71 10.58
CA PHE A 115 15.54 -15.40 10.55
C PHE A 115 15.65 -16.93 10.58
N ALA A 116 16.77 -17.49 10.99
CA ALA A 116 16.84 -18.93 11.27
C ALA A 116 15.94 -19.28 12.46
N ASN A 117 15.25 -20.41 12.38
CA ASN A 117 14.68 -21.07 13.54
C ASN A 117 15.80 -21.81 14.27
N ALA A 118 16.52 -21.07 15.13
CA ALA A 118 17.77 -21.56 15.74
C ALA A 118 17.59 -22.93 16.43
N ASP A 119 16.54 -23.07 17.23
CA ASP A 119 16.28 -24.30 17.97
C ASP A 119 16.08 -25.48 17.02
N LEU A 120 15.28 -25.34 15.97
CA LEU A 120 15.02 -26.40 15.00
C LEU A 120 16.24 -26.70 14.12
N VAL A 121 17.00 -25.69 13.73
CA VAL A 121 18.23 -25.80 12.95
C VAL A 121 19.30 -26.55 13.77
N ASP A 122 19.44 -26.22 15.05
CA ASP A 122 20.43 -26.90 15.94
C ASP A 122 20.06 -28.35 16.19
N GLU A 123 18.76 -28.65 16.37
CA GLU A 123 18.31 -30.05 16.45
C GLU A 123 18.56 -30.81 15.13
N ALA A 124 18.29 -30.18 14.00
CA ALA A 124 18.53 -30.76 12.68
C ALA A 124 20.02 -31.06 12.42
N ARG A 125 20.91 -30.14 12.84
CA ARG A 125 22.38 -30.30 12.70
C ARG A 125 22.98 -31.37 13.63
N SER A 126 22.46 -31.45 14.85
CA SER A 126 22.96 -32.41 15.85
C SER A 126 22.55 -33.86 15.58
N ARG A 127 21.61 -34.05 14.66
CA ARG A 127 21.05 -35.33 14.34
C ARG A 127 22.03 -36.24 13.57
N ALA A 128 22.21 -37.47 14.00
CA ALA A 128 22.98 -38.47 13.29
C ALA A 128 22.17 -39.24 12.22
N GLY A 129 20.83 -39.19 12.28
CA GLY A 129 19.92 -39.89 11.37
C GLY A 129 19.69 -39.18 10.05
N PRO A 130 19.08 -39.86 9.07
CA PRO A 130 18.79 -39.26 7.76
C PRO A 130 17.91 -38.01 7.87
N LEU A 131 18.31 -36.97 7.18
CA LEU A 131 17.62 -35.67 7.13
C LEU A 131 17.46 -35.22 5.68
N ALA A 132 16.30 -34.66 5.33
CA ALA A 132 16.10 -33.95 4.07
C ALA A 132 15.25 -32.69 4.25
N ILE A 133 15.49 -31.71 3.43
CA ILE A 133 14.61 -30.49 3.32
C ILE A 133 13.61 -30.75 2.20
N VAL A 134 12.31 -30.56 2.49
CA VAL A 134 11.23 -30.75 1.51
C VAL A 134 10.41 -29.46 1.44
N THR A 135 10.60 -28.65 0.40
CA THR A 135 9.99 -27.34 0.26
C THR A 135 9.31 -27.13 -1.09
N ALA A 136 8.29 -26.30 -1.11
CA ALA A 136 7.70 -25.78 -2.34
C ALA A 136 8.52 -24.62 -2.96
N GLY A 137 9.53 -24.13 -2.25
CA GLY A 137 10.47 -23.12 -2.73
C GLY A 137 11.30 -23.61 -3.94
N PHE A 138 11.92 -22.66 -4.63
CA PHE A 138 12.65 -22.95 -5.89
C PHE A 138 14.12 -23.28 -5.61
N ARG A 139 14.61 -24.36 -6.22
CA ARG A 139 15.97 -24.87 -5.99
C ARG A 139 17.09 -23.81 -5.98
N PRO A 140 17.18 -22.87 -6.96
CA PRO A 140 18.22 -21.84 -6.95
C PRO A 140 18.11 -20.83 -5.80
N VAL A 141 16.91 -20.71 -5.21
CA VAL A 141 16.63 -19.82 -4.07
C VAL A 141 16.93 -20.54 -2.75
N VAL A 142 16.50 -21.79 -2.65
CA VAL A 142 16.55 -22.59 -1.44
C VAL A 142 17.99 -23.05 -1.09
N LEU A 143 18.77 -23.49 -2.09
CA LEU A 143 20.10 -24.03 -1.85
C LEU A 143 21.06 -23.05 -1.12
N PRO A 144 21.14 -21.77 -1.49
CA PRO A 144 21.96 -20.81 -0.75
C PRO A 144 21.51 -20.65 0.71
N LEU A 145 20.21 -20.62 0.98
CA LEU A 145 19.68 -20.53 2.35
C LEU A 145 20.02 -21.76 3.16
N ALA A 146 19.79 -22.97 2.63
CA ALA A 146 20.10 -24.23 3.31
C ALA A 146 21.60 -24.31 3.67
N ALA A 147 22.47 -23.85 2.76
CA ALA A 147 23.90 -23.80 3.02
C ALA A 147 24.27 -22.83 4.17
N GLU A 148 23.69 -21.64 4.16
CA GLU A 148 23.94 -20.63 5.23
C GLU A 148 23.29 -21.03 6.58
N LEU A 149 22.21 -21.80 6.55
CA LEU A 149 21.64 -22.46 7.75
C LEU A 149 22.52 -23.62 8.28
N GLY A 150 23.67 -23.87 7.66
CA GLY A 150 24.59 -24.95 8.07
C GLY A 150 24.10 -26.36 7.73
N LEU A 151 23.16 -26.48 6.82
CA LEU A 151 22.60 -27.72 6.30
C LEU A 151 23.15 -28.03 4.88
N ALA A 152 24.37 -27.55 4.58
CA ALA A 152 25.06 -27.85 3.34
C ALA A 152 25.27 -29.35 3.22
N GLY A 153 24.91 -29.93 2.06
CA GLY A 153 24.99 -31.41 1.87
C GLY A 153 23.73 -32.17 2.26
N THR A 154 22.79 -31.58 2.99
CA THR A 154 21.46 -32.19 3.22
C THR A 154 20.69 -32.29 1.89
N PRO A 155 20.11 -33.47 1.55
CA PRO A 155 19.23 -33.57 0.38
C PRO A 155 18.10 -32.54 0.40
N VAL A 156 17.91 -31.82 -0.72
CA VAL A 156 16.88 -30.80 -0.85
C VAL A 156 15.92 -31.18 -1.97
N VAL A 157 14.71 -31.51 -1.60
CA VAL A 157 13.56 -31.69 -2.49
C VAL A 157 12.89 -30.31 -2.67
N SER A 158 12.88 -29.76 -3.88
CA SER A 158 12.42 -28.41 -4.15
C SER A 158 11.90 -28.26 -5.57
N ALA A 159 11.06 -27.26 -5.81
CA ALA A 159 10.53 -26.97 -7.13
C ALA A 159 11.62 -26.43 -8.08
N ARG A 160 11.48 -26.72 -9.36
CA ARG A 160 12.32 -26.17 -10.44
C ARG A 160 11.63 -24.95 -11.05
N PRO A 161 12.32 -23.81 -11.22
CA PRO A 161 11.69 -22.55 -11.65
C PRO A 161 10.90 -22.63 -12.97
N PHE A 162 11.41 -23.40 -13.93
CA PHE A 162 10.84 -23.52 -15.27
C PHE A 162 10.05 -24.83 -15.48
N VAL A 163 9.72 -25.53 -14.42
CA VAL A 163 8.94 -26.79 -14.44
C VAL A 163 7.65 -26.60 -13.63
N PRO A 164 6.58 -26.07 -14.23
CA PRO A 164 5.31 -25.82 -13.54
C PRO A 164 4.68 -27.08 -12.93
N ALA A 165 5.03 -28.28 -13.44
CA ALA A 165 4.52 -29.54 -12.94
C ALA A 165 4.88 -29.76 -11.47
N ASP A 166 6.09 -29.40 -11.02
CA ASP A 166 6.53 -29.58 -9.64
C ASP A 166 5.61 -28.87 -8.64
N ARG A 167 5.19 -27.64 -8.96
CA ARG A 167 4.24 -26.86 -8.12
C ARG A 167 2.80 -27.39 -8.21
N ARG A 168 2.38 -27.89 -9.37
CA ARG A 168 1.02 -28.44 -9.53
C ARG A 168 0.82 -29.76 -8.82
N THR A 169 1.85 -30.61 -8.81
CA THR A 169 1.78 -31.93 -8.17
C THR A 169 2.02 -31.88 -6.66
N GLY A 170 2.63 -30.80 -6.14
CA GLY A 170 2.84 -30.56 -4.72
C GLY A 170 4.02 -31.30 -4.10
N LYS A 171 4.28 -31.02 -2.82
CA LYS A 171 5.46 -31.53 -2.08
C LYS A 171 5.49 -33.06 -1.98
N LEU A 172 4.35 -33.72 -1.77
CA LEU A 172 4.30 -35.19 -1.70
C LEU A 172 4.87 -35.85 -2.96
N HIS A 173 4.42 -35.39 -4.14
CA HIS A 173 4.88 -35.99 -5.39
C HIS A 173 6.38 -35.75 -5.62
N MET A 174 6.89 -34.56 -5.29
CA MET A 174 8.31 -34.26 -5.37
C MET A 174 9.12 -35.14 -4.39
N ALA A 175 8.64 -35.31 -3.16
CA ALA A 175 9.30 -36.16 -2.16
C ALA A 175 9.32 -37.63 -2.58
N LEU A 176 8.20 -38.16 -3.10
CA LEU A 176 8.15 -39.54 -3.61
C LEU A 176 9.09 -39.76 -4.80
N ARG A 177 9.21 -38.80 -5.70
CA ARG A 177 10.11 -38.85 -6.86
C ARG A 177 11.58 -38.85 -6.44
N ASP A 178 11.96 -37.96 -5.50
CA ASP A 178 13.36 -37.68 -5.19
C ASP A 178 13.91 -38.57 -4.01
N LEU A 179 13.06 -38.97 -3.05
CA LEU A 179 13.45 -39.76 -1.86
C LEU A 179 12.90 -41.18 -1.88
N GLY A 180 11.89 -41.46 -2.72
CA GLY A 180 11.22 -42.74 -2.80
C GLY A 180 10.14 -42.99 -1.74
N GLY A 181 9.19 -43.86 -2.08
CA GLY A 181 8.01 -44.15 -1.23
C GLY A 181 8.34 -44.70 0.13
N PRO A 182 9.30 -45.68 0.26
CA PRO A 182 9.70 -46.24 1.57
C PRO A 182 10.29 -45.16 2.51
N CYS A 183 11.14 -44.27 2.01
CA CYS A 183 11.71 -43.19 2.81
C CYS A 183 10.64 -42.24 3.33
N VAL A 184 9.73 -41.77 2.46
CA VAL A 184 8.62 -40.89 2.84
C VAL A 184 7.69 -41.61 3.83
N GLY A 185 7.35 -42.87 3.59
CA GLY A 185 6.46 -43.66 4.46
C GLY A 185 7.03 -43.93 5.85
N ALA A 186 8.36 -43.97 6.01
CA ALA A 186 9.04 -44.16 7.28
C ALA A 186 9.46 -42.85 7.97
N SER A 187 9.14 -41.70 7.42
CA SER A 187 9.65 -40.41 7.89
C SER A 187 8.79 -39.74 8.96
N LEU A 188 9.44 -38.83 9.72
CA LEU A 188 8.81 -37.72 10.42
C LEU A 188 8.81 -36.49 9.49
N VAL A 189 7.65 -35.88 9.30
CA VAL A 189 7.52 -34.62 8.53
C VAL A 189 7.19 -33.48 9.48
N VAL A 190 7.96 -32.40 9.43
CA VAL A 190 7.68 -31.15 10.17
C VAL A 190 7.48 -30.00 9.17
N THR A 191 6.33 -29.35 9.23
CA THR A 191 5.92 -28.23 8.39
C THR A 191 4.95 -27.31 9.13
N ASP A 192 4.80 -26.07 8.71
CA ASP A 192 3.78 -25.13 9.21
C ASP A 192 2.48 -25.18 8.39
N SER A 193 2.54 -25.64 7.14
CA SER A 193 1.50 -25.48 6.14
C SER A 193 0.42 -26.57 6.17
N VAL A 194 -0.84 -26.13 6.04
CA VAL A 194 -1.99 -27.03 5.76
C VAL A 194 -1.93 -27.66 4.36
N ASP A 195 -1.25 -27.01 3.40
CA ASP A 195 -1.13 -27.54 2.04
C ASP A 195 -0.28 -28.82 1.98
N ASP A 196 0.46 -29.13 3.05
CA ASP A 196 1.29 -30.32 3.19
C ASP A 196 0.56 -31.52 3.80
N LEU A 197 -0.74 -31.40 4.09
CA LEU A 197 -1.52 -32.54 4.64
C LEU A 197 -1.34 -33.86 3.87
N PRO A 198 -1.29 -33.85 2.51
CA PRO A 198 -1.03 -35.10 1.79
C PRO A 198 0.33 -35.75 2.13
N LEU A 199 1.35 -34.92 2.40
CA LEU A 199 2.69 -35.39 2.79
C LEU A 199 2.69 -35.86 4.25
N LEU A 200 2.04 -35.10 5.15
CA LEU A 200 1.87 -35.45 6.57
C LEU A 200 1.12 -36.79 6.74
N ASP A 201 0.05 -37.00 5.95
CA ASP A 201 -0.76 -38.23 6.00
C ASP A 201 -0.01 -39.45 5.45
N ARG A 202 0.96 -39.26 4.57
CA ARG A 202 1.77 -40.35 3.98
C ARG A 202 2.95 -40.76 4.87
N ALA A 203 3.42 -39.88 5.75
CA ALA A 203 4.54 -40.07 6.65
C ALA A 203 4.19 -41.02 7.83
N ALA A 204 5.19 -41.66 8.43
CA ALA A 204 5.01 -42.42 9.67
C ALA A 204 4.52 -41.50 10.80
N ARG A 205 5.02 -40.27 10.86
CA ARG A 205 4.61 -39.25 11.82
C ARG A 205 4.55 -37.87 11.13
N GLY A 206 3.43 -37.19 11.26
CA GLY A 206 3.26 -35.78 10.83
C GLY A 206 3.27 -34.86 12.04
N ALA A 207 3.96 -33.72 11.93
CA ALA A 207 3.97 -32.65 12.91
C ALA A 207 3.76 -31.28 12.19
N ARG A 208 2.53 -30.78 12.18
CA ARG A 208 2.24 -29.46 11.71
C ARG A 208 2.42 -28.45 12.85
N THR A 209 3.36 -27.54 12.69
CA THR A 209 3.80 -26.66 13.77
C THR A 209 3.86 -25.22 13.31
N ILE A 210 3.05 -24.36 13.93
CA ILE A 210 3.10 -22.91 13.71
C ILE A 210 4.15 -22.32 14.66
N TRP A 211 5.20 -21.76 14.10
CA TRP A 211 6.27 -21.13 14.87
C TRP A 211 5.90 -19.68 15.20
N PRO A 212 5.86 -19.26 16.50
CA PRO A 212 5.41 -17.91 16.88
C PRO A 212 6.27 -16.78 16.30
N ALA A 213 7.53 -17.06 15.97
CA ALA A 213 8.45 -16.10 15.37
C ALA A 213 8.34 -16.03 13.83
N ALA A 214 7.65 -16.98 13.19
CA ALA A 214 7.46 -16.97 11.74
C ALA A 214 6.62 -15.78 11.30
N ARG A 215 7.05 -15.12 10.23
CA ARG A 215 6.37 -13.93 9.71
C ARG A 215 6.43 -13.90 8.19
N TYR A 216 5.30 -14.08 7.55
CA TYR A 216 5.17 -13.81 6.13
C TYR A 216 5.40 -12.33 5.84
N ARG A 217 6.32 -12.03 4.94
CA ARG A 217 6.59 -10.67 4.43
C ARG A 217 6.52 -10.70 2.91
N PRO A 218 5.54 -10.02 2.29
CA PRO A 218 5.46 -9.95 0.83
C PRO A 218 6.66 -9.20 0.25
N ALA A 219 7.11 -9.63 -0.92
CA ALA A 219 8.14 -8.93 -1.66
C ALA A 219 7.73 -7.46 -1.92
N PHE A 220 8.72 -6.59 -1.94
CA PHE A 220 8.57 -5.15 -2.17
C PHE A 220 7.66 -4.43 -1.17
N SER A 221 7.44 -4.98 0.04
CA SER A 221 6.65 -4.32 1.09
C SER A 221 7.21 -2.93 1.44
N ALA A 222 8.53 -2.73 1.31
CA ALA A 222 9.22 -1.47 1.58
C ALA A 222 9.31 -0.53 0.36
N VAL A 223 8.96 -0.97 -0.85
CA VAL A 223 9.06 -0.14 -2.05
C VAL A 223 8.02 0.96 -2.00
N TYR A 224 8.46 2.22 -2.03
CA TYR A 224 7.59 3.38 -2.06
C TYR A 224 7.28 3.82 -3.49
N TYR A 225 6.04 4.25 -3.69
CA TYR A 225 5.57 5.09 -4.80
C TYR A 225 4.43 5.99 -4.31
N PRO A 226 4.22 7.18 -4.91
CA PRO A 226 3.21 8.12 -4.45
C PRO A 226 1.81 7.52 -4.40
N GLY A 227 1.12 7.69 -3.28
CA GLY A 227 -0.20 7.13 -3.01
C GLY A 227 -0.19 5.75 -2.35
N ARG A 228 0.97 5.09 -2.23
CA ARG A 228 1.02 3.76 -1.62
C ARG A 228 0.77 3.76 -0.12
N TYR A 229 1.43 4.65 0.64
CA TYR A 229 1.16 4.78 2.08
C TYR A 229 -0.30 5.14 2.34
N LEU A 230 -0.81 6.07 1.55
CA LEU A 230 -2.20 6.53 1.66
C LEU A 230 -3.21 5.39 1.43
N SER A 231 -3.02 4.58 0.39
CA SER A 231 -3.96 3.51 0.01
C SER A 231 -3.80 2.23 0.84
N SER A 232 -2.58 1.90 1.30
CA SER A 232 -2.34 0.65 2.03
C SER A 232 -2.29 0.82 3.55
N VAL A 233 -1.92 2.00 4.05
CA VAL A 233 -1.74 2.25 5.48
C VAL A 233 -2.74 3.26 6.02
N LYS A 234 -2.76 4.49 5.48
CA LYS A 234 -3.56 5.59 6.04
C LYS A 234 -5.05 5.44 5.78
N ARG A 235 -5.45 4.99 4.60
CA ARG A 235 -6.84 4.87 4.14
C ARG A 235 -7.09 3.54 3.40
N PRO A 236 -6.78 2.39 4.01
CA PRO A 236 -6.94 1.09 3.35
C PRO A 236 -8.40 0.84 2.95
N GLY A 237 -8.61 0.21 1.80
CA GLY A 237 -9.94 -0.14 1.30
C GLY A 237 -10.81 1.04 0.84
N THR A 238 -10.29 2.27 0.85
CA THR A 238 -11.03 3.46 0.40
C THR A 238 -10.64 3.85 -1.02
N SER A 239 -11.57 4.45 -1.77
CA SER A 239 -11.28 5.05 -3.08
C SER A 239 -10.74 6.48 -2.98
N TYR A 240 -9.90 6.76 -1.95
CA TYR A 240 -9.43 8.12 -1.65
C TYR A 240 -8.67 8.75 -2.82
N ILE A 241 -7.74 8.03 -3.45
CA ILE A 241 -6.98 8.53 -4.60
C ILE A 241 -7.93 8.97 -5.72
N ARG A 242 -8.88 8.10 -6.09
CA ARG A 242 -9.83 8.41 -7.17
C ARG A 242 -10.72 9.59 -6.83
N ARG A 243 -11.34 9.62 -5.63
CA ARG A 243 -12.36 10.60 -5.28
C ARG A 243 -11.77 11.95 -4.87
N ASN A 244 -10.71 11.95 -4.05
CA ASN A 244 -10.18 13.19 -3.47
C ASN A 244 -8.99 13.73 -4.26
N ILE A 245 -8.13 12.87 -4.84
CA ILE A 245 -6.97 13.33 -5.59
C ILE A 245 -7.35 13.58 -7.05
N LEU A 246 -7.85 12.57 -7.75
CA LEU A 246 -8.12 12.72 -9.19
C LEU A 246 -9.40 13.49 -9.49
N GLN A 247 -10.50 13.17 -8.82
CA GLN A 247 -11.79 13.80 -9.09
C GLN A 247 -12.00 15.13 -8.36
N ASP A 248 -11.16 15.49 -7.41
CA ASP A 248 -11.27 16.77 -6.68
C ASP A 248 -10.06 17.66 -6.98
N ASP A 249 -8.87 17.32 -6.46
CA ASP A 249 -7.68 18.18 -6.60
C ASP A 249 -7.28 18.34 -8.07
N PHE A 250 -7.09 17.21 -8.80
CA PHE A 250 -6.61 17.27 -10.18
C PHE A 250 -7.60 17.93 -11.13
N LEU A 251 -8.91 17.68 -10.94
CA LEU A 251 -9.93 18.29 -11.78
C LEU A 251 -10.02 19.82 -11.57
N ILE A 252 -9.82 20.31 -10.34
CA ILE A 252 -9.69 21.75 -10.07
C ILE A 252 -8.46 22.31 -10.80
N TRP A 253 -7.30 21.64 -10.69
CA TRP A 253 -6.08 22.06 -11.36
C TRP A 253 -6.28 22.16 -12.88
N ILE A 254 -6.90 21.14 -13.49
CA ILE A 254 -7.22 21.14 -14.94
C ILE A 254 -8.10 22.31 -15.30
N LEU A 255 -9.25 22.45 -14.64
CA LEU A 255 -10.21 23.49 -15.01
C LEU A 255 -9.69 24.91 -14.77
N CYS A 256 -8.75 25.07 -13.83
CA CYS A 256 -8.17 26.37 -13.51
C CYS A 256 -6.95 26.74 -14.38
N SER A 257 -6.22 25.80 -14.99
CA SER A 257 -4.99 26.09 -15.73
C SER A 257 -5.05 25.72 -17.22
N LEU A 258 -5.74 24.64 -17.60
CA LEU A 258 -5.81 24.14 -18.98
C LEU A 258 -6.34 25.18 -19.99
N PRO A 259 -7.33 26.06 -19.64
CA PRO A 259 -7.82 27.08 -20.57
C PRO A 259 -6.76 28.06 -21.06
N LEU A 260 -5.65 28.19 -20.35
CA LEU A 260 -4.54 29.11 -20.66
C LEU A 260 -3.36 28.37 -21.30
N ALA A 261 -3.50 27.06 -21.59
CA ALA A 261 -2.42 26.24 -22.10
C ALA A 261 -2.29 26.34 -23.62
N GLY A 262 -1.09 26.67 -24.12
CA GLY A 262 -0.78 26.66 -25.55
C GLY A 262 -0.68 25.26 -26.16
N ALA A 263 -0.33 24.23 -25.34
CA ALA A 263 -0.20 22.84 -25.74
C ALA A 263 -0.98 21.92 -24.76
N PRO A 264 -2.30 21.74 -24.94
CA PRO A 264 -3.17 21.10 -23.96
C PRO A 264 -2.76 19.69 -23.52
N VAL A 265 -2.27 18.85 -24.44
CA VAL A 265 -1.86 17.47 -24.13
C VAL A 265 -0.60 17.45 -23.26
N LEU A 266 0.42 18.24 -23.61
CA LEU A 266 1.64 18.37 -22.81
C LEU A 266 1.34 18.99 -21.45
N HIS A 267 0.45 19.99 -21.43
CA HIS A 267 0.01 20.62 -20.18
C HIS A 267 -0.66 19.61 -19.24
N LEU A 268 -1.58 18.78 -19.74
CA LEU A 268 -2.23 17.75 -18.94
C LEU A 268 -1.22 16.72 -18.41
N ALA A 269 -0.27 16.28 -19.24
CA ALA A 269 0.77 15.36 -18.82
C ALA A 269 1.67 15.98 -17.74
N GLY A 270 2.11 17.22 -17.96
CA GLY A 270 2.92 17.95 -16.99
C GLY A 270 2.18 18.23 -15.69
N LEU A 271 0.91 18.65 -15.79
CA LEU A 271 0.06 18.88 -14.63
C LEU A 271 -0.13 17.60 -13.79
N PHE A 272 -0.28 16.45 -14.45
CA PHE A 272 -0.34 15.16 -13.77
C PHE A 272 0.98 14.84 -13.05
N LEU A 273 2.13 15.10 -13.67
CA LEU A 273 3.42 14.92 -13.01
C LEU A 273 3.59 15.86 -11.82
N LEU A 274 3.16 17.11 -11.92
CA LEU A 274 3.15 18.06 -10.80
C LEU A 274 2.25 17.56 -9.66
N LEU A 275 1.08 16.99 -9.98
CA LEU A 275 0.19 16.39 -8.98
C LEU A 275 0.88 15.21 -8.26
N VAL A 276 1.52 14.31 -9.00
CA VAL A 276 2.27 13.19 -8.42
C VAL A 276 3.41 13.68 -7.52
N SER A 277 4.14 14.70 -7.99
CA SER A 277 5.20 15.37 -7.22
C SER A 277 4.66 15.96 -5.91
N PHE A 278 3.58 16.70 -5.97
CA PHE A 278 2.92 17.30 -4.80
C PHE A 278 2.47 16.24 -3.80
N TRP A 279 1.78 15.19 -4.29
CA TRP A 279 1.27 14.14 -3.43
C TRP A 279 2.35 13.25 -2.81
N ALA A 280 3.52 13.13 -3.43
CA ALA A 280 4.67 12.47 -2.81
C ALA A 280 5.09 13.17 -1.51
N VAL A 281 5.18 14.52 -1.52
CA VAL A 281 5.51 15.32 -0.34
C VAL A 281 4.34 15.35 0.66
N TYR A 282 3.12 15.51 0.17
CA TYR A 282 1.92 15.53 1.01
C TYR A 282 1.73 14.21 1.79
N GLU A 283 2.01 13.09 1.15
CA GLU A 283 1.96 11.76 1.77
C GLU A 283 3.03 11.58 2.84
N GLN A 284 4.24 12.18 2.65
CA GLN A 284 5.26 12.22 3.69
C GLN A 284 4.77 12.99 4.94
N GLY A 285 3.97 14.03 4.75
CA GLY A 285 3.30 14.73 5.85
C GLY A 285 2.35 13.82 6.64
N TYR A 286 1.65 12.89 5.98
CA TYR A 286 0.83 11.88 6.66
C TYR A 286 1.68 10.84 7.40
N VAL A 287 2.80 10.40 6.83
CA VAL A 287 3.75 9.50 7.52
C VAL A 287 4.25 10.17 8.79
N ASP A 288 4.68 11.44 8.71
CA ASP A 288 5.11 12.22 9.88
C ASP A 288 4.01 12.38 10.92
N ASN A 289 2.76 12.64 10.49
CA ASN A 289 1.61 12.73 11.39
C ASN A 289 1.42 11.44 12.20
N ASP A 290 1.49 10.29 11.55
CA ASP A 290 1.30 9.01 12.20
C ASP A 290 2.49 8.66 13.12
N LEU A 291 3.72 8.97 12.72
CA LEU A 291 4.92 8.78 13.55
C LEU A 291 4.91 9.67 14.79
N VAL A 292 4.52 10.94 14.65
CA VAL A 292 4.40 11.88 15.78
C VAL A 292 3.26 11.46 16.70
N GLY A 293 2.11 11.10 16.12
CA GLY A 293 0.96 10.60 16.88
C GLY A 293 1.31 9.36 17.71
N ALA A 294 1.99 8.37 17.08
CA ALA A 294 2.41 7.14 17.77
C ALA A 294 3.36 7.38 18.96
N ARG A 295 4.16 8.48 18.93
CA ARG A 295 5.15 8.77 19.96
C ARG A 295 4.66 9.71 21.06
N HIS A 296 3.72 10.59 20.74
CA HIS A 296 3.41 11.75 21.58
C HIS A 296 1.91 11.94 21.89
N GLU A 297 1.03 11.14 21.30
CA GLU A 297 -0.41 11.23 21.59
C GLU A 297 -0.84 10.06 22.47
N ASP A 298 -1.57 10.32 23.55
CA ASP A 298 -2.11 9.28 24.46
C ASP A 298 -3.08 8.34 23.72
N ASN A 299 -3.87 8.87 22.78
CA ASN A 299 -4.81 8.13 21.95
C ASN A 299 -4.59 8.44 20.46
N PRO A 300 -3.53 7.88 19.84
CA PRO A 300 -3.22 8.12 18.45
C PRO A 300 -4.24 7.40 17.54
N ARG A 301 -4.71 8.09 16.49
CA ARG A 301 -5.58 7.49 15.47
C ARG A 301 -4.76 6.83 14.37
N LEU A 302 -4.22 5.68 14.66
CA LEU A 302 -3.43 4.87 13.74
C LEU A 302 -4.30 3.79 13.11
N SER A 303 -4.02 3.45 11.86
CA SER A 303 -4.64 2.28 11.22
C SER A 303 -3.99 0.99 11.71
N ALA A 304 -4.71 -0.13 11.59
CA ALA A 304 -4.14 -1.44 11.90
C ALA A 304 -2.91 -1.77 11.02
N GLY A 305 -2.84 -1.19 9.81
CA GLY A 305 -1.70 -1.35 8.90
C GLY A 305 -0.44 -0.59 9.32
N PHE A 306 -0.54 0.44 10.17
CA PHE A 306 0.61 1.28 10.54
C PHE A 306 1.75 0.48 11.18
N HIS A 307 1.44 -0.34 12.19
CA HIS A 307 2.44 -1.11 12.93
C HIS A 307 3.07 -2.26 12.12
N ARG A 308 2.39 -2.70 11.05
CA ARG A 308 2.85 -3.79 10.18
C ARG A 308 3.57 -3.30 8.93
N SER A 309 3.48 -2.01 8.64
CA SER A 309 3.97 -1.45 7.37
C SER A 309 5.39 -0.92 7.46
N GLU A 310 6.25 -1.39 6.58
CA GLU A 310 7.59 -0.85 6.39
C GLU A 310 7.59 0.54 5.73
N LEU A 311 6.44 0.96 5.18
CA LEU A 311 6.25 2.31 4.62
C LEU A 311 6.03 3.37 5.72
N ALA A 312 5.71 2.97 6.94
CA ALA A 312 5.52 3.86 8.09
C ALA A 312 6.88 4.35 8.64
N ARG A 313 7.73 4.86 7.78
CA ARG A 313 9.06 5.40 8.10
C ARG A 313 9.45 6.55 7.17
N ARG A 314 10.33 7.42 7.65
CA ARG A 314 10.92 8.47 6.83
C ARG A 314 11.96 7.88 5.88
N THR A 315 11.79 8.15 4.58
CA THR A 315 12.73 7.71 3.54
C THR A 315 12.99 8.84 2.54
N ALA A 316 14.04 8.71 1.75
CA ALA A 316 14.34 9.65 0.67
C ALA A 316 13.44 9.45 -0.57
N ALA A 317 12.79 8.31 -0.69
CA ALA A 317 12.02 7.95 -1.89
C ALA A 317 10.90 8.95 -2.24
N PRO A 318 10.07 9.46 -1.30
CA PRO A 318 9.07 10.49 -1.62
C PRO A 318 9.68 11.75 -2.23
N TRP A 319 10.84 12.19 -1.71
CA TRP A 319 11.54 13.38 -2.19
C TRP A 319 12.12 13.17 -3.59
N LEU A 320 12.64 11.98 -3.88
CA LEU A 320 13.12 11.62 -5.22
C LEU A 320 11.97 11.61 -6.24
N TRP A 321 10.81 11.03 -5.88
CA TRP A 321 9.61 11.09 -6.71
C TRP A 321 9.15 12.54 -6.92
N ALA A 322 9.14 13.35 -5.86
CA ALA A 322 8.77 14.75 -5.95
C ALA A 322 9.68 15.53 -6.90
N ALA A 323 11.00 15.31 -6.82
CA ALA A 323 11.97 15.96 -7.69
C ALA A 323 11.81 15.53 -9.15
N ILE A 324 11.81 14.23 -9.44
CA ILE A 324 11.71 13.72 -10.82
C ILE A 324 10.40 14.17 -11.48
N CYS A 325 9.26 13.94 -10.81
CA CYS A 325 7.97 14.31 -11.34
C CYS A 325 7.78 15.83 -11.40
N GLY A 326 8.29 16.58 -10.42
CA GLY A 326 8.23 18.04 -10.42
C GLY A 326 9.00 18.65 -11.58
N LEU A 327 10.25 18.26 -11.77
CA LEU A 327 11.08 18.74 -12.89
C LEU A 327 10.49 18.33 -14.25
N GLY A 328 10.04 17.07 -14.37
CA GLY A 328 9.35 16.61 -15.59
C GLY A 328 8.05 17.37 -15.86
N GLY A 329 7.25 17.64 -14.83
CA GLY A 329 6.03 18.42 -14.96
C GLY A 329 6.29 19.85 -15.42
N ILE A 330 7.29 20.53 -14.84
CA ILE A 330 7.70 21.88 -15.25
C ILE A 330 8.19 21.87 -16.71
N ALA A 331 9.05 20.91 -17.10
CA ALA A 331 9.55 20.81 -18.46
C ALA A 331 8.43 20.69 -19.51
N LEU A 332 7.35 19.96 -19.19
CA LEU A 332 6.22 19.78 -20.10
C LEU A 332 5.23 20.96 -20.12
N THR A 333 5.21 21.77 -19.06
CA THR A 333 4.26 22.89 -18.93
C THR A 333 4.90 24.26 -19.16
N LEU A 334 6.21 24.31 -19.35
CA LEU A 334 6.95 25.57 -19.52
C LEU A 334 6.47 26.31 -20.78
N PRO A 335 6.00 27.56 -20.64
CA PRO A 335 5.62 28.35 -21.80
C PRO A 335 6.86 28.76 -22.61
N PRO A 336 6.72 29.09 -23.90
CA PRO A 336 7.81 29.65 -24.70
C PRO A 336 8.42 30.87 -24.01
N GLY A 337 9.77 30.86 -23.88
CA GLY A 337 10.52 31.92 -23.17
C GLY A 337 10.49 31.85 -21.65
N GLY A 338 9.81 30.87 -21.04
CA GLY A 338 9.81 30.65 -19.59
C GLY A 338 11.15 30.12 -19.06
N SER A 339 11.48 30.47 -17.83
CA SER A 339 12.69 29.97 -17.16
C SER A 339 12.41 28.67 -16.42
N PHE A 340 13.03 27.59 -16.86
CA PHE A 340 12.97 26.28 -16.18
C PHE A 340 13.48 26.38 -14.74
N VAL A 341 14.58 27.10 -14.52
CA VAL A 341 15.18 27.25 -13.19
C VAL A 341 14.22 27.99 -12.25
N GLN A 342 13.58 29.04 -12.73
CA GLN A 342 12.59 29.77 -11.94
C GLN A 342 11.38 28.89 -11.61
N GLY A 343 10.84 28.14 -12.57
CA GLY A 343 9.76 27.20 -12.34
C GLY A 343 10.12 26.13 -11.31
N ALA A 344 11.33 25.54 -11.43
CA ALA A 344 11.85 24.56 -10.49
C ALA A 344 12.00 25.13 -9.07
N ALA A 345 12.51 26.36 -8.95
CA ALA A 345 12.65 27.05 -7.67
C ALA A 345 11.29 27.34 -7.01
N LEU A 346 10.33 27.87 -7.77
CA LEU A 346 8.98 28.16 -7.28
C LEU A 346 8.25 26.89 -6.85
N TRP A 347 8.34 25.83 -7.65
CA TRP A 347 7.75 24.53 -7.30
C TRP A 347 8.36 23.94 -6.04
N SER A 348 9.69 23.97 -5.93
CA SER A 348 10.40 23.49 -4.74
C SER A 348 10.00 24.29 -3.49
N ALA A 349 9.85 25.61 -3.62
CA ALA A 349 9.35 26.47 -2.56
C ALA A 349 7.92 26.12 -2.12
N ALA A 350 7.02 25.85 -3.08
CA ALA A 350 5.64 25.43 -2.80
C ALA A 350 5.59 24.08 -2.07
N LEU A 351 6.41 23.10 -2.48
CA LEU A 351 6.54 21.81 -1.81
C LEU A 351 7.12 21.96 -0.39
N ALA A 352 8.17 22.76 -0.24
CA ALA A 352 8.80 23.04 1.05
C ALA A 352 7.83 23.73 2.01
N ALA A 353 7.09 24.75 1.54
CA ALA A 353 6.06 25.42 2.32
C ALA A 353 4.96 24.47 2.77
N THR A 354 4.49 23.59 1.86
CA THR A 354 3.50 22.56 2.21
C THR A 354 4.03 21.62 3.29
N TYR A 355 5.27 21.17 3.18
CA TYR A 355 5.87 20.29 4.18
C TYR A 355 6.08 21.00 5.53
N ILE A 356 6.51 22.27 5.53
CA ILE A 356 6.63 23.08 6.74
C ILE A 356 5.28 23.21 7.44
N VAL A 357 4.20 23.45 6.69
CA VAL A 357 2.84 23.48 7.27
C VAL A 357 2.46 22.14 7.91
N PHE A 358 2.86 21.00 7.31
CA PHE A 358 2.70 19.69 7.95
C PHE A 358 3.52 19.56 9.23
N LEU A 359 4.75 20.03 9.23
CA LEU A 359 5.58 20.01 10.44
C LEU A 359 4.94 20.81 11.59
N VAL A 360 4.35 21.96 11.28
CA VAL A 360 3.57 22.75 12.27
C VAL A 360 2.32 21.97 12.67
N PHE A 361 1.50 21.54 11.71
CA PHE A 361 0.28 20.78 11.96
C PHE A 361 0.48 19.58 12.88
N ASN A 362 1.57 18.85 12.70
CA ASN A 362 1.86 17.63 13.46
C ASN A 362 2.38 17.92 14.89
N ARG A 363 2.85 19.14 15.17
CA ARG A 363 3.45 19.52 16.45
C ARG A 363 2.62 20.40 17.35
N VAL A 364 1.62 21.10 16.77
CA VAL A 364 0.70 21.92 17.55
C VAL A 364 -0.39 21.06 18.21
N ASP A 365 -1.01 21.59 19.25
CA ASP A 365 -2.15 20.94 19.93
C ASP A 365 -3.32 20.72 19.00
N LYS A 366 -4.23 19.81 19.40
CA LYS A 366 -5.34 19.37 18.54
C LYS A 366 -6.32 20.50 18.17
N ALA A 367 -6.49 21.50 19.01
CA ALA A 367 -7.38 22.64 18.73
C ALA A 367 -6.75 23.59 17.72
N THR A 368 -5.48 23.93 17.89
CA THR A 368 -4.73 24.81 17.01
C THR A 368 -4.56 24.23 15.60
N ARG A 369 -4.61 22.90 15.43
CA ARG A 369 -4.51 22.24 14.10
C ARG A 369 -5.54 22.71 13.08
N VAL A 370 -6.58 23.38 13.50
CA VAL A 370 -7.65 23.90 12.61
C VAL A 370 -7.06 24.85 11.55
N TRP A 371 -6.13 25.72 11.92
CA TRP A 371 -5.53 26.69 11.02
C TRP A 371 -4.52 26.08 10.03
N PRO A 372 -3.51 25.31 10.47
CA PRO A 372 -2.64 24.63 9.51
C PRO A 372 -3.38 23.64 8.63
N PHE A 373 -4.51 23.05 9.08
CA PHE A 373 -5.34 22.22 8.21
C PHE A 373 -5.93 23.02 7.04
N ALA A 374 -6.45 24.23 7.28
CA ALA A 374 -6.94 25.10 6.21
C ALA A 374 -5.82 25.42 5.22
N ALA A 375 -4.60 25.74 5.70
CA ALA A 375 -3.44 25.99 4.86
C ALA A 375 -3.05 24.75 4.01
N LEU A 376 -3.12 23.54 4.59
CA LEU A 376 -2.89 22.31 3.83
C LEU A 376 -3.95 22.07 2.75
N GLN A 377 -5.22 22.41 2.99
CA GLN A 377 -6.26 22.31 1.97
C GLN A 377 -6.06 23.36 0.86
N PHE A 378 -5.65 24.58 1.24
CA PHE A 378 -5.27 25.60 0.27
C PHE A 378 -4.10 25.14 -0.62
N ALA A 379 -3.04 24.60 -0.04
CA ALA A 379 -1.92 24.05 -0.79
C ALA A 379 -2.35 22.97 -1.81
N ARG A 380 -3.26 22.07 -1.43
CA ARG A 380 -3.82 21.05 -2.33
C ARG A 380 -4.57 21.67 -3.53
N GLY A 381 -5.36 22.70 -3.27
CA GLY A 381 -6.12 23.37 -4.33
C GLY A 381 -5.28 24.27 -5.22
N ALA A 382 -4.22 24.89 -4.67
CA ALA A 382 -3.53 26.03 -5.27
C ALA A 382 -2.07 25.77 -5.68
N ALA A 383 -1.44 24.63 -5.30
CA ALA A 383 0.00 24.44 -5.52
C ALA A 383 0.42 24.62 -6.99
N PHE A 384 -0.39 24.19 -7.95
CA PHE A 384 -0.12 24.38 -9.38
C PHE A 384 0.08 25.84 -9.78
N ALA A 385 -0.61 26.75 -9.11
CA ALA A 385 -0.54 28.19 -9.41
C ALA A 385 0.81 28.83 -9.03
N ALA A 386 1.67 28.11 -8.31
CA ALA A 386 3.05 28.55 -8.07
C ALA A 386 3.88 28.58 -9.37
N VAL A 387 3.53 27.75 -10.36
CA VAL A 387 4.32 27.59 -11.59
C VAL A 387 3.49 27.74 -12.87
N LEU A 388 2.16 27.72 -12.77
CA LEU A 388 1.25 27.80 -13.90
C LEU A 388 0.29 28.98 -13.76
N PRO A 389 -0.07 29.65 -14.85
CA PRO A 389 -1.12 30.65 -14.83
C PRO A 389 -2.47 30.00 -14.52
N ALA A 390 -3.32 30.73 -13.83
CA ALA A 390 -4.66 30.29 -13.48
C ALA A 390 -5.71 31.30 -13.97
N VAL A 391 -6.88 30.78 -14.39
CA VAL A 391 -8.02 31.64 -14.76
C VAL A 391 -8.50 32.44 -13.53
N PRO A 392 -9.04 33.64 -13.69
CA PRO A 392 -9.45 34.49 -12.56
C PRO A 392 -10.39 33.77 -11.56
N VAL A 393 -11.32 32.96 -12.07
CA VAL A 393 -12.28 32.19 -11.26
C VAL A 393 -11.62 31.11 -10.40
N ALA A 394 -10.34 30.78 -10.63
CA ALA A 394 -9.60 29.81 -9.82
C ALA A 394 -9.59 30.17 -8.33
N VAL A 395 -9.51 31.47 -8.00
CA VAL A 395 -9.57 31.95 -6.60
C VAL A 395 -10.88 31.53 -5.94
N ALA A 396 -12.01 31.68 -6.67
CA ALA A 396 -13.33 31.25 -6.18
C ALA A 396 -13.40 29.72 -6.01
N ALA A 397 -12.88 28.97 -6.98
CA ALA A 397 -12.89 27.50 -6.92
C ALA A 397 -12.05 26.95 -5.75
N ILE A 398 -10.85 27.49 -5.56
CA ILE A 398 -9.93 27.10 -4.47
C ILE A 398 -10.52 27.53 -3.12
N GLY A 399 -11.06 28.75 -3.00
CA GLY A 399 -11.69 29.22 -1.77
C GLY A 399 -12.86 28.33 -1.34
N ALA A 400 -13.76 28.03 -2.27
CA ALA A 400 -14.89 27.12 -2.01
C ALA A 400 -14.44 25.69 -1.66
N TYR A 401 -13.39 25.19 -2.30
CA TYR A 401 -12.77 23.91 -1.99
C TYR A 401 -12.23 23.87 -0.55
N VAL A 402 -11.49 24.89 -0.14
CA VAL A 402 -10.93 24.98 1.22
C VAL A 402 -12.05 24.96 2.26
N VAL A 403 -13.09 25.77 2.06
CA VAL A 403 -14.23 25.88 2.98
C VAL A 403 -14.95 24.54 3.14
N GLU A 404 -15.21 23.83 2.04
CA GLU A 404 -15.83 22.48 2.08
C GLU A 404 -15.04 21.49 2.95
N LYS A 405 -13.71 21.51 2.87
CA LYS A 405 -12.85 20.58 3.63
C LYS A 405 -12.60 21.05 5.07
N TRP A 406 -12.56 22.36 5.27
CA TRP A 406 -12.22 22.97 6.56
C TRP A 406 -13.36 22.93 7.57
N ILE A 407 -14.60 23.19 7.15
CA ILE A 407 -15.77 23.22 8.04
C ILE A 407 -15.93 21.91 8.82
N PRO A 408 -15.94 20.70 8.21
CA PRO A 408 -16.08 19.46 8.95
C PRO A 408 -14.95 19.24 9.96
N TYR A 409 -13.75 19.65 9.60
CA TYR A 409 -12.59 19.52 10.47
C TYR A 409 -12.68 20.48 11.67
N PHE A 410 -13.13 21.72 11.44
CA PHE A 410 -13.38 22.71 12.48
C PHE A 410 -14.45 22.21 13.45
N VAL A 411 -15.62 21.81 12.95
CA VAL A 411 -16.73 21.29 13.77
C VAL A 411 -16.28 20.08 14.59
N TYR A 412 -15.52 19.17 13.99
CA TYR A 412 -14.98 17.99 14.68
C TYR A 412 -14.04 18.36 15.86
N ARG A 413 -13.41 19.54 15.83
CA ARG A 413 -12.49 20.01 16.87
C ARG A 413 -13.14 20.85 17.95
N LEU A 414 -14.41 21.19 17.82
CA LEU A 414 -15.13 21.92 18.87
C LEU A 414 -15.26 21.08 20.13
N PRO A 415 -15.07 21.67 21.34
CA PRO A 415 -15.26 20.98 22.61
C PRO A 415 -16.69 20.46 22.75
N GLY A 416 -16.84 19.26 23.33
CA GLY A 416 -18.17 18.68 23.65
C GLY A 416 -18.84 17.93 22.48
N GLN A 417 -18.24 17.85 21.30
CA GLN A 417 -18.78 17.00 20.25
C GLN A 417 -18.49 15.51 20.55
N PRO A 418 -19.49 14.62 20.45
CA PRO A 418 -19.25 13.20 20.61
C PRO A 418 -18.25 12.73 19.55
N VAL A 419 -17.24 12.01 19.99
CA VAL A 419 -16.26 11.37 19.08
C VAL A 419 -17.04 10.37 18.24
N ALA A 420 -17.20 10.64 16.94
CA ALA A 420 -17.85 9.70 16.04
C ALA A 420 -17.13 8.34 16.14
N PRO A 421 -17.84 7.25 16.48
CA PRO A 421 -17.21 5.95 16.57
C PRO A 421 -16.62 5.58 15.20
N SER A 422 -15.40 5.08 15.24
CA SER A 422 -14.75 4.45 14.07
C SER A 422 -15.70 3.39 13.49
N ARG A 423 -15.94 3.38 12.20
CA ARG A 423 -16.78 2.41 11.47
C ARG A 423 -16.22 0.98 11.46
N SER A 424 -15.46 0.59 12.45
CA SER A 424 -14.95 -0.77 12.64
C SER A 424 -15.29 -1.25 14.06
N GLY A 425 -16.42 -1.95 14.19
CA GLY A 425 -16.75 -2.66 15.42
C GLY A 425 -18.25 -2.57 15.76
N GLY A 426 -18.95 -3.68 15.59
CA GLY A 426 -20.35 -3.82 15.92
C GLY A 426 -20.59 -3.64 17.44
N GLY A 427 -21.42 -2.69 17.78
CA GLY A 427 -21.98 -2.45 19.09
C GLY A 427 -23.05 -1.39 18.95
N ALA A 428 -24.32 -1.78 19.14
CA ALA A 428 -25.49 -0.91 19.07
C ALA A 428 -25.47 0.05 20.26
N ALA A 429 -24.85 1.22 20.10
CA ALA A 429 -25.13 2.40 20.88
C ALA A 429 -25.91 3.37 20.00
N ALA A 430 -27.04 3.87 20.46
CA ALA A 430 -27.89 4.83 19.77
C ALA A 430 -27.04 6.03 19.35
N VAL A 431 -26.64 6.07 18.08
CA VAL A 431 -25.91 7.16 17.47
C VAL A 431 -26.94 8.23 17.18
N LEU A 432 -26.87 9.33 17.90
CA LEU A 432 -27.42 10.59 17.38
C LEU A 432 -26.85 10.79 15.99
N GLU A 433 -27.71 10.79 14.97
CA GLU A 433 -27.27 10.97 13.60
C GLU A 433 -26.35 12.20 13.53
N PRO A 434 -25.13 12.07 13.05
CA PRO A 434 -24.26 13.23 12.91
C PRO A 434 -24.96 14.23 11.99
N TRP A 435 -24.98 15.50 12.37
CA TRP A 435 -25.41 16.60 11.52
C TRP A 435 -24.75 16.41 10.15
N THR A 436 -25.52 16.00 9.17
CA THR A 436 -25.06 15.90 7.78
C THR A 436 -25.08 17.31 7.20
N LEU A 437 -23.99 18.05 7.42
CA LEU A 437 -23.79 19.33 6.76
C LEU A 437 -23.84 19.09 5.25
N PRO A 438 -24.62 19.87 4.49
CA PRO A 438 -24.67 19.78 3.03
C PRO A 438 -23.42 20.42 2.41
N LEU A 439 -22.27 19.75 2.56
CA LEU A 439 -20.94 20.30 2.27
C LEU A 439 -20.76 20.66 0.79
N HIS A 440 -21.31 19.85 -0.11
CA HIS A 440 -21.23 20.15 -1.54
C HIS A 440 -22.12 21.33 -1.92
N THR A 441 -23.26 21.50 -1.26
CA THR A 441 -24.13 22.68 -1.42
C THR A 441 -23.44 23.93 -0.88
N ILE A 442 -22.81 23.84 0.29
CA ILE A 442 -22.00 24.92 0.85
C ILE A 442 -20.90 25.33 -0.13
N ARG A 443 -20.17 24.37 -0.68
CA ARG A 443 -19.13 24.64 -1.69
C ARG A 443 -19.70 25.35 -2.92
N LEU A 444 -20.84 24.90 -3.45
CA LEU A 444 -21.50 25.49 -4.60
C LEU A 444 -21.89 26.96 -4.31
N VAL A 445 -22.50 27.23 -3.15
CA VAL A 445 -22.91 28.59 -2.76
C VAL A 445 -21.70 29.50 -2.59
N PHE A 446 -20.67 29.05 -1.89
CA PHE A 446 -19.42 29.81 -1.74
C PHE A 446 -18.76 30.10 -3.09
N PHE A 447 -18.73 29.11 -3.98
CA PHE A 447 -18.20 29.31 -5.33
C PHE A 447 -19.02 30.35 -6.08
N ALA A 448 -20.35 30.29 -6.04
CA ALA A 448 -21.21 31.26 -6.72
C ALA A 448 -20.98 32.69 -6.21
N ILE A 449 -20.90 32.87 -4.88
CA ILE A 449 -20.64 34.18 -4.27
C ILE A 449 -19.27 34.73 -4.69
N LEU A 450 -18.21 33.89 -4.53
CA LEU A 450 -16.86 34.33 -4.88
C LEU A 450 -16.68 34.55 -6.38
N ALA A 451 -17.31 33.75 -7.23
CA ALA A 451 -17.30 33.94 -8.67
C ALA A 451 -18.00 35.25 -9.09
N ALA A 452 -19.11 35.60 -8.43
CA ALA A 452 -19.78 36.89 -8.64
C ALA A 452 -18.88 38.08 -8.23
N LEU A 453 -18.13 37.95 -7.11
CA LEU A 453 -17.14 38.96 -6.72
C LEU A 453 -16.00 39.10 -7.73
N VAL A 454 -15.48 37.98 -8.22
CA VAL A 454 -14.45 37.97 -9.30
C VAL A 454 -14.99 38.62 -10.56
N ALA A 455 -16.25 38.38 -10.92
CA ALA A 455 -16.87 39.01 -12.09
C ALA A 455 -17.04 40.51 -11.92
N GLY A 456 -17.30 41.00 -10.69
CA GLY A 456 -17.33 42.46 -10.39
C GLY A 456 -15.97 43.13 -10.64
N ILE A 457 -14.85 42.38 -10.47
CA ILE A 457 -13.49 42.90 -10.68
C ILE A 457 -13.03 42.70 -12.14
N SER A 458 -13.25 41.49 -12.68
CA SER A 458 -12.71 41.03 -13.97
C SER A 458 -13.71 41.17 -15.14
N GLY A 459 -14.92 41.68 -14.89
CA GLY A 459 -16.02 41.78 -15.84
C GLY A 459 -16.92 40.52 -15.89
N VAL A 460 -18.18 40.74 -16.25
CA VAL A 460 -19.23 39.69 -16.29
C VAL A 460 -18.88 38.54 -17.25
N GLN A 461 -18.07 38.81 -18.27
CA GLN A 461 -17.60 37.78 -19.20
C GLN A 461 -16.85 36.63 -18.50
N ALA A 462 -16.22 36.87 -17.34
CA ALA A 462 -15.58 35.86 -16.55
C ALA A 462 -16.57 34.76 -16.05
N LEU A 463 -17.84 35.09 -15.85
CA LEU A 463 -18.88 34.13 -15.49
C LEU A 463 -19.32 33.24 -16.66
N LEU A 464 -19.29 33.77 -17.87
CA LEU A 464 -19.71 33.09 -19.10
C LEU A 464 -18.56 32.26 -19.71
N ALA A 465 -17.36 32.43 -19.21
CA ALA A 465 -16.22 31.64 -19.66
C ALA A 465 -16.45 30.14 -19.39
N TRP A 466 -16.13 29.30 -20.37
CA TRP A 466 -16.36 27.86 -20.27
C TRP A 466 -15.74 27.20 -19.00
N PRO A 467 -14.58 27.65 -18.47
CA PRO A 467 -14.03 27.05 -17.25
C PRO A 467 -14.91 27.33 -16.03
N THR A 468 -15.49 28.55 -15.96
CA THR A 468 -16.42 28.93 -14.88
C THR A 468 -17.70 28.08 -14.96
N LEU A 469 -18.26 27.92 -16.15
CA LEU A 469 -19.45 27.10 -16.37
C LEU A 469 -19.17 25.61 -16.05
N ALA A 470 -18.00 25.12 -16.43
CA ALA A 470 -17.59 23.75 -16.12
C ALA A 470 -17.40 23.51 -14.61
N LEU A 471 -16.77 24.46 -13.90
CA LEU A 471 -16.64 24.42 -12.44
C LEU A 471 -18.01 24.48 -11.76
N PHE A 472 -18.89 25.35 -12.24
CA PHE A 472 -20.25 25.47 -11.71
C PHE A 472 -21.03 24.16 -11.91
N GLY A 473 -20.99 23.60 -13.12
CA GLY A 473 -21.60 22.31 -13.45
C GLY A 473 -21.08 21.16 -12.59
N LEU A 474 -19.75 21.11 -12.39
CA LEU A 474 -19.12 20.11 -11.52
C LEU A 474 -19.62 20.20 -10.07
N MET A 475 -19.65 21.42 -9.51
CA MET A 475 -20.09 21.63 -8.13
C MET A 475 -21.59 21.39 -7.96
N ALA A 476 -22.41 21.82 -8.91
CA ALA A 476 -23.84 21.53 -8.94
C ALA A 476 -24.14 20.03 -9.06
N PHE A 477 -23.41 19.33 -9.93
CA PHE A 477 -23.53 17.87 -10.04
C PHE A 477 -23.21 17.16 -8.74
N ARG A 478 -22.19 17.60 -8.01
CA ARG A 478 -21.86 17.05 -6.69
C ARG A 478 -22.90 17.37 -5.64
N ALA A 479 -23.43 18.59 -5.63
CA ALA A 479 -24.44 19.05 -4.69
C ALA A 479 -25.84 18.46 -4.97
N ARG A 480 -26.10 17.85 -6.14
CA ARG A 480 -27.46 17.47 -6.61
C ARG A 480 -28.28 16.67 -5.62
N LYS A 481 -27.65 15.72 -4.88
CA LYS A 481 -28.37 14.90 -3.90
C LYS A 481 -28.74 15.71 -2.65
N GLU A 482 -27.85 16.58 -2.20
CA GLU A 482 -28.08 17.46 -1.06
C GLU A 482 -29.14 18.50 -1.39
N LEU A 483 -29.07 19.11 -2.58
CA LEU A 483 -30.08 20.05 -3.07
C LEU A 483 -31.46 19.42 -3.19
N SER A 484 -31.54 18.19 -3.69
CA SER A 484 -32.78 17.41 -3.78
C SER A 484 -33.39 17.14 -2.38
N ALA A 485 -32.56 16.80 -1.40
CA ALA A 485 -32.98 16.59 -0.03
C ALA A 485 -33.48 17.88 0.62
N LEU A 486 -32.77 19.01 0.43
CA LEU A 486 -33.18 20.34 0.90
C LEU A 486 -34.50 20.79 0.27
N ALA A 487 -34.70 20.58 -1.02
CA ALA A 487 -35.94 20.88 -1.70
C ALA A 487 -37.13 20.06 -1.17
N GLY A 488 -36.90 18.79 -0.86
CA GLY A 488 -37.90 17.93 -0.22
C GLY A 488 -38.30 18.42 1.18
N GLN A 489 -37.35 18.87 1.97
CA GLN A 489 -37.62 19.47 3.30
C GLN A 489 -38.37 20.81 3.19
N ALA A 490 -38.00 21.68 2.25
CA ALA A 490 -38.66 22.95 2.01
C ALA A 490 -40.13 22.75 1.56
N SER A 491 -40.41 21.79 0.69
CA SER A 491 -41.77 21.43 0.27
C SER A 491 -42.63 20.89 1.42
N TRP A 492 -42.05 20.22 2.41
CA TRP A 492 -42.74 19.74 3.59
C TRP A 492 -43.10 20.88 4.56
N ILE A 493 -42.22 21.88 4.73
CA ILE A 493 -42.47 23.08 5.53
C ILE A 493 -43.60 23.90 4.88
N ALA A 494 -43.58 24.07 3.57
CA ALA A 494 -44.62 24.83 2.84
C ALA A 494 -46.01 24.17 2.92
N ARG A 495 -46.10 22.86 3.04
CA ARG A 495 -47.40 22.12 3.19
C ARG A 495 -47.96 22.16 4.63
N ARG A 496 -47.20 22.60 5.61
CA ARG A 496 -47.63 22.72 7.02
C ARG A 496 -48.01 24.17 7.39
N ARG A 497 -47.81 25.13 6.54
CA ARG A 497 -48.35 26.50 6.63
C ARG A 497 -49.66 26.60 5.84
#